data_857656872b7051abdd1d16fe3e6cf806
#
_entry.id   857656872b7051abdd1d16fe3e6cf806
#
_cell.length_a   1.000
_cell.length_b   1.000
_cell.length_c   1.000
_cell.angle_alpha   90.00
_cell.angle_beta   90.00
_cell.angle_gamma   90.00
#
_symmetry.space_group_name_H-M   'P 1'
#
loop_
_entity.id
_entity.type
_entity.pdbx_description
1 polymer ?
#
loop_
_entity_poly.entity_id
_entity_poly.type
_entity_poly.pdbx_seq_one_letter_code
_entity_poly.pdbx_strand_id
1 'polypeptide(L)'
;DHDLIRSAVRLAKEHGLKVAIDLASFNVVEENRDFLHDIVEKYVDIIFANEEEAHAFTGKEDAEEALDIIAQLSELAVVKIGKRGTLIRRGEERVHVGIMAAAKRVDTTGAGDFYAAGFLSALAEGLNLRQCGTMGAITAGKVIEVVGTTFGEDVWREIFRLRERVRADKYLF
;
A
#
# COMPACT_ATOMS: atom_id res chain seq x y z
N ASP A 1 20.14 7.62 -3.72
CA ASP A 1 20.96 8.48 -2.85
C ASP A 1 20.39 8.42 -1.43
N HIS A 2 21.07 7.70 -0.55
CA HIS A 2 20.63 7.46 0.84
C HIS A 2 20.55 8.76 1.65
N ASP A 3 21.46 9.70 1.44
CA ASP A 3 21.52 10.96 2.21
C ASP A 3 20.33 11.86 1.89
N LEU A 4 19.90 11.88 0.63
CA LEU A 4 18.69 12.60 0.22
C LEU A 4 17.45 12.02 0.90
N ILE A 5 17.31 10.68 0.89
CA ILE A 5 16.17 10.01 1.54
C ILE A 5 16.18 10.29 3.05
N ARG A 6 17.32 10.13 3.73
CA ARG A 6 17.44 10.45 5.18
C ARG A 6 17.03 11.88 5.47
N SER A 7 17.50 12.82 4.67
CA SER A 7 17.19 14.24 4.85
C SER A 7 15.70 14.52 4.68
N ALA A 8 15.08 13.92 3.65
CA ALA A 8 13.64 14.09 3.37
C ALA A 8 12.77 13.53 4.49
N VAL A 9 13.02 12.28 4.95
CA VAL A 9 12.20 11.65 5.99
C VAL A 9 12.39 12.33 7.34
N ARG A 10 13.61 12.77 7.67
CA ARG A 10 13.88 13.54 8.89
C ARG A 10 13.12 14.86 8.87
N LEU A 11 13.20 15.60 7.77
CA LEU A 11 12.48 16.88 7.61
C LEU A 11 10.97 16.68 7.74
N ALA A 12 10.41 15.62 7.15
CA ALA A 12 9.01 15.28 7.31
C ALA A 12 8.62 15.07 8.78
N LYS A 13 9.43 14.32 9.53
CA LYS A 13 9.18 14.07 10.96
C LYS A 13 9.34 15.33 11.81
N GLU A 14 10.31 16.18 11.52
CA GLU A 14 10.50 17.47 12.20
C GLU A 14 9.28 18.41 12.04
N HIS A 15 8.53 18.25 10.93
CA HIS A 15 7.29 18.98 10.66
C HIS A 15 6.00 18.22 11.02
N GLY A 16 6.11 17.11 11.75
CA GLY A 16 4.96 16.34 12.22
C GLY A 16 4.21 15.58 11.11
N LEU A 17 4.85 15.36 9.97
CA LEU A 17 4.25 14.62 8.86
C LEU A 17 4.36 13.11 9.07
N LYS A 18 3.40 12.38 8.55
CA LYS A 18 3.48 10.93 8.40
C LYS A 18 4.30 10.58 7.16
N VAL A 19 5.14 9.56 7.31
CA VAL A 19 5.99 9.05 6.23
C VAL A 19 5.46 7.69 5.81
N ALA A 20 5.10 7.56 4.54
CA ALA A 20 4.73 6.30 3.91
C ALA A 20 5.82 5.88 2.90
N ILE A 21 6.17 4.60 2.89
CA ILE A 21 7.10 4.02 1.92
C ILE A 21 6.46 2.82 1.22
N ASP A 22 6.67 2.70 -0.09
CA ASP A 22 6.52 1.43 -0.82
C ASP A 22 7.92 0.85 -1.03
N LEU A 23 8.11 -0.44 -0.76
CA LEU A 23 9.43 -1.09 -0.87
C LEU A 23 9.89 -1.24 -2.32
N ALA A 24 9.02 -0.95 -3.28
CA ALA A 24 9.27 -0.78 -4.71
C ALA A 24 9.67 -2.04 -5.49
N SER A 25 10.69 -2.77 -5.07
CA SER A 25 11.07 -4.07 -5.65
C SER A 25 11.99 -4.86 -4.72
N PHE A 26 11.94 -6.19 -4.82
CA PHE A 26 12.76 -7.08 -4.01
C PHE A 26 14.26 -6.83 -4.19
N ASN A 27 14.73 -6.53 -5.41
CA ASN A 27 16.15 -6.20 -5.67
C ASN A 27 16.60 -4.94 -4.90
N VAL A 28 15.75 -3.90 -4.89
CA VAL A 28 16.04 -2.67 -4.14
C VAL A 28 16.12 -2.96 -2.66
N VAL A 29 15.23 -3.82 -2.14
CA VAL A 29 15.23 -4.23 -0.73
C VAL A 29 16.50 -5.00 -0.39
N GLU A 30 16.88 -6.00 -1.19
CA GLU A 30 18.08 -6.82 -0.95
C GLU A 30 19.37 -5.98 -0.96
N GLU A 31 19.52 -5.10 -1.98
CA GLU A 31 20.69 -4.25 -2.13
C GLU A 31 20.82 -3.17 -1.03
N ASN A 32 19.71 -2.78 -0.40
CA ASN A 32 19.66 -1.66 0.55
C ASN A 32 19.09 -2.06 1.92
N ARG A 33 19.13 -3.32 2.29
CA ARG A 33 18.44 -3.87 3.45
C ARG A 33 18.73 -3.12 4.73
N ASP A 34 19.99 -2.94 5.08
CA ASP A 34 20.40 -2.27 6.31
C ASP A 34 19.94 -0.79 6.35
N PHE A 35 20.04 -0.12 5.20
CA PHE A 35 19.56 1.25 5.05
C PHE A 35 18.03 1.33 5.24
N LEU A 36 17.29 0.41 4.61
CA LEU A 36 15.83 0.38 4.72
C LEU A 36 15.37 0.09 6.14
N HIS A 37 16.01 -0.87 6.83
CA HIS A 37 15.70 -1.14 8.24
C HIS A 37 15.94 0.10 9.11
N ASP A 38 17.07 0.78 8.95
CA ASP A 38 17.41 2.01 9.70
C ASP A 38 16.38 3.13 9.46
N ILE A 39 15.97 3.34 8.20
CA ILE A 39 14.96 4.36 7.84
C ILE A 39 13.58 3.99 8.38
N VAL A 40 13.18 2.73 8.22
CA VAL A 40 11.87 2.25 8.65
C VAL A 40 11.72 2.40 10.16
N GLU A 41 12.67 1.88 10.93
CA GLU A 41 12.61 1.92 12.40
C GLU A 41 12.53 3.35 12.96
N LYS A 42 13.20 4.31 12.29
CA LYS A 42 13.33 5.67 12.82
C LYS A 42 12.28 6.66 12.33
N TYR A 43 11.76 6.48 11.12
CA TYR A 43 11.04 7.55 10.44
C TYR A 43 9.74 7.13 9.76
N VAL A 44 9.54 5.82 9.43
CA VAL A 44 8.43 5.40 8.62
C VAL A 44 7.23 5.01 9.48
N ASP A 45 6.07 5.58 9.14
CA ASP A 45 4.81 5.29 9.82
C ASP A 45 4.00 4.22 9.06
N ILE A 46 4.12 4.16 7.72
CA ILE A 46 3.30 3.30 6.87
C ILE A 46 4.20 2.58 5.86
N ILE A 47 4.07 1.25 5.77
CA ILE A 47 4.82 0.45 4.81
C ILE A 47 3.86 -0.29 3.88
N PHE A 48 4.11 -0.14 2.57
CA PHE A 48 3.52 -0.96 1.53
C PHE A 48 4.58 -1.92 0.98
N ALA A 49 4.19 -3.18 0.81
CA ALA A 49 5.02 -4.20 0.18
C ALA A 49 4.14 -5.17 -0.61
N ASN A 50 4.71 -5.85 -1.61
CA ASN A 50 4.17 -7.10 -2.12
C ASN A 50 4.82 -8.29 -1.39
N GLU A 51 4.44 -9.53 -1.74
CA GLU A 51 4.96 -10.74 -1.09
C GLU A 51 6.48 -10.88 -1.23
N GLU A 52 7.03 -10.60 -2.43
CA GLU A 52 8.47 -10.73 -2.71
C GLU A 52 9.27 -9.66 -1.94
N GLU A 53 8.78 -8.43 -1.90
CA GLU A 53 9.37 -7.32 -1.15
C GLU A 53 9.30 -7.57 0.35
N ALA A 54 8.16 -8.06 0.86
CA ALA A 54 7.99 -8.40 2.27
C ALA A 54 8.91 -9.55 2.68
N HIS A 55 9.07 -10.57 1.82
CA HIS A 55 10.03 -11.65 2.02
C HIS A 55 11.47 -11.13 2.06
N ALA A 56 11.89 -10.33 1.07
CA ALA A 56 13.23 -9.75 1.01
C ALA A 56 13.55 -8.89 2.24
N PHE A 57 12.56 -8.13 2.73
CA PHE A 57 12.72 -7.25 3.87
C PHE A 57 12.78 -7.99 5.20
N THR A 58 11.92 -9.01 5.39
CA THR A 58 11.75 -9.70 6.68
C THR A 58 12.46 -11.05 6.78
N GLY A 59 12.77 -11.68 5.63
CA GLY A 59 13.27 -13.05 5.55
C GLY A 59 12.18 -14.12 5.74
N LYS A 60 10.89 -13.74 5.78
CA LYS A 60 9.75 -14.63 5.97
C LYS A 60 9.06 -14.94 4.65
N GLU A 61 8.85 -16.22 4.34
CA GLU A 61 8.10 -16.63 3.16
C GLU A 61 6.58 -16.50 3.33
N ASP A 62 6.09 -16.70 4.55
CA ASP A 62 4.68 -16.51 4.86
C ASP A 62 4.34 -15.02 4.99
N ALA A 63 3.34 -14.58 4.22
CA ALA A 63 2.96 -13.17 4.16
C ALA A 63 2.36 -12.65 5.47
N GLU A 64 1.69 -13.50 6.28
CA GLU A 64 1.18 -13.12 7.60
C GLU A 64 2.33 -12.93 8.60
N GLU A 65 3.33 -13.85 8.59
CA GLU A 65 4.52 -13.68 9.42
C GLU A 65 5.32 -12.43 9.01
N ALA A 66 5.44 -12.16 7.71
CA ALA A 66 6.09 -10.96 7.20
C ALA A 66 5.35 -9.69 7.62
N LEU A 67 4.00 -9.69 7.49
CA LEU A 67 3.15 -8.59 7.97
C LEU A 67 3.38 -8.30 9.44
N ASP A 68 3.51 -9.34 10.27
CA ASP A 68 3.70 -9.19 11.70
C ASP A 68 5.02 -8.51 12.05
N ILE A 69 6.10 -8.86 11.34
CA ILE A 69 7.41 -8.21 11.52
C ILE A 69 7.34 -6.75 11.06
N ILE A 70 6.76 -6.47 9.89
CA ILE A 70 6.63 -5.11 9.36
C ILE A 70 5.80 -4.23 10.32
N ALA A 71 4.72 -4.77 10.87
CA ALA A 71 3.86 -4.05 11.82
C ALA A 71 4.49 -3.82 13.21
N GLN A 72 5.59 -4.48 13.53
CA GLN A 72 6.39 -4.16 14.74
C GLN A 72 7.32 -2.96 14.50
N LEU A 73 7.65 -2.67 13.24
CA LEU A 73 8.56 -1.60 12.84
C LEU A 73 7.83 -0.32 12.40
N SER A 74 6.52 -0.40 12.14
CA SER A 74 5.71 0.71 11.63
C SER A 74 4.34 0.76 12.30
N GLU A 75 3.69 1.93 12.26
CA GLU A 75 2.32 2.09 12.76
C GLU A 75 1.31 1.29 11.93
N LEU A 76 1.55 1.19 10.61
CA LEU A 76 0.65 0.56 9.66
C LEU A 76 1.44 -0.22 8.61
N ALA A 77 1.16 -1.52 8.51
CA ALA A 77 1.73 -2.44 7.54
C ALA A 77 0.68 -2.90 6.54
N VAL A 78 1.04 -2.92 5.26
CA VAL A 78 0.19 -3.33 4.14
C VAL A 78 0.97 -4.28 3.23
N VAL A 79 0.58 -5.54 3.17
CA VAL A 79 1.21 -6.58 2.32
C VAL A 79 0.22 -7.03 1.25
N LYS A 80 0.53 -6.69 0.00
CA LYS A 80 -0.24 -7.07 -1.20
C LYS A 80 0.08 -8.51 -1.58
N ILE A 81 -0.91 -9.40 -1.58
CA ILE A 81 -0.77 -10.84 -1.83
C ILE A 81 -1.40 -11.28 -3.17
N GLY A 82 -1.21 -10.46 -4.18
CA GLY A 82 -1.66 -10.70 -5.55
C GLY A 82 -3.17 -10.91 -5.63
N LYS A 83 -3.59 -12.00 -6.27
CA LYS A 83 -5.01 -12.33 -6.45
C LYS A 83 -5.75 -12.65 -5.13
N ARG A 84 -5.01 -12.92 -4.08
CA ARG A 84 -5.58 -13.17 -2.74
C ARG A 84 -5.95 -11.86 -2.02
N GLY A 85 -5.60 -10.70 -2.57
CA GLY A 85 -5.93 -9.39 -2.00
C GLY A 85 -4.78 -8.77 -1.22
N THR A 86 -5.08 -8.25 -0.04
CA THR A 86 -4.12 -7.49 0.78
C THR A 86 -4.35 -7.77 2.27
N LEU A 87 -3.26 -8.00 2.97
CA LEU A 87 -3.21 -8.08 4.43
C LEU A 87 -2.81 -6.72 4.98
N ILE A 88 -3.52 -6.25 6.00
CA ILE A 88 -3.32 -4.94 6.62
C ILE A 88 -3.28 -5.11 8.12
N ARG A 89 -2.32 -4.47 8.78
CA ARG A 89 -2.21 -4.47 10.24
C ARG A 89 -1.85 -3.10 10.79
N ARG A 90 -2.57 -2.70 11.84
CA ARG A 90 -2.27 -1.52 12.66
C ARG A 90 -2.45 -1.88 14.15
N GLY A 91 -1.36 -2.01 14.89
CA GLY A 91 -1.40 -2.54 16.25
C GLY A 91 -2.01 -3.94 16.29
N GLU A 92 -3.09 -4.13 17.05
CA GLU A 92 -3.82 -5.40 17.13
C GLU A 92 -4.89 -5.58 16.03
N GLU A 93 -5.26 -4.50 15.33
CA GLU A 93 -6.24 -4.56 14.27
C GLU A 93 -5.64 -5.21 13.02
N ARG A 94 -6.25 -6.32 12.57
CA ARG A 94 -5.90 -7.05 11.35
C ARG A 94 -7.07 -7.07 10.40
N VAL A 95 -6.82 -6.79 9.15
CA VAL A 95 -7.84 -6.79 8.10
C VAL A 95 -7.29 -7.49 6.87
N HIS A 96 -8.08 -8.40 6.32
CA HIS A 96 -7.87 -8.94 4.98
C HIS A 96 -8.92 -8.33 4.05
N VAL A 97 -8.47 -7.80 2.92
CA VAL A 97 -9.31 -7.21 1.88
C VAL A 97 -9.05 -7.95 0.57
N GLY A 98 -10.10 -8.36 -0.12
CA GLY A 98 -10.03 -9.01 -1.42
C GLY A 98 -9.59 -8.05 -2.53
N ILE A 99 -9.64 -8.53 -3.77
CA ILE A 99 -9.38 -7.72 -4.96
C ILE A 99 -10.69 -7.25 -5.59
N MET A 100 -10.66 -6.09 -6.22
CA MET A 100 -11.67 -5.74 -7.21
C MET A 100 -11.49 -6.62 -8.46
N ALA A 101 -12.53 -7.35 -8.85
CA ALA A 101 -12.50 -8.10 -10.09
C ALA A 101 -12.44 -7.13 -11.27
N ALA A 102 -11.32 -7.14 -12.01
CA ALA A 102 -11.18 -6.38 -13.24
C ALA A 102 -11.99 -7.01 -14.37
N ALA A 103 -12.64 -6.18 -15.18
CA ALA A 103 -13.36 -6.66 -16.37
C ALA A 103 -12.39 -7.26 -17.40
N LYS A 104 -11.19 -6.68 -17.50
CA LYS A 104 -10.11 -7.17 -18.37
C LYS A 104 -8.76 -6.75 -17.78
N ARG A 105 -7.87 -7.71 -17.60
CA ARG A 105 -6.48 -7.41 -17.23
C ARG A 105 -5.68 -7.13 -18.51
N VAL A 106 -5.26 -5.88 -18.68
CA VAL A 106 -4.52 -5.39 -19.85
C VAL A 106 -3.06 -5.18 -19.52
N ASP A 107 -2.77 -4.39 -18.46
CA ASP A 107 -1.42 -4.03 -18.03
C ASP A 107 -1.41 -3.92 -16.51
N THR A 108 -0.34 -4.40 -15.86
CA THR A 108 -0.22 -4.32 -14.39
C THR A 108 0.70 -3.20 -13.92
N THR A 109 1.22 -2.40 -14.85
CA THR A 109 2.04 -1.25 -14.53
C THR A 109 1.29 -0.26 -13.65
N GLY A 110 1.93 0.16 -12.56
CA GLY A 110 1.35 1.11 -11.61
C GLY A 110 0.29 0.54 -10.65
N ALA A 111 -0.01 -0.77 -10.69
CA ALA A 111 -1.02 -1.36 -9.79
C ALA A 111 -0.70 -1.11 -8.31
N GLY A 112 0.58 -1.22 -7.92
CA GLY A 112 1.06 -0.92 -6.57
C GLY A 112 0.86 0.55 -6.20
N ASP A 113 1.27 1.45 -7.09
CA ASP A 113 1.17 2.91 -6.89
C ASP A 113 -0.30 3.35 -6.74
N PHE A 114 -1.18 2.83 -7.60
CA PHE A 114 -2.60 3.12 -7.52
C PHE A 114 -3.26 2.51 -6.29
N TYR A 115 -2.79 1.31 -5.86
CA TYR A 115 -3.23 0.75 -4.59
C TYR A 115 -2.88 1.69 -3.44
N ALA A 116 -1.62 2.10 -3.33
CA ALA A 116 -1.15 3.00 -2.28
C ALA A 116 -1.87 4.36 -2.33
N ALA A 117 -2.08 4.93 -3.51
CA ALA A 117 -2.80 6.19 -3.70
C ALA A 117 -4.26 6.11 -3.20
N GLY A 118 -5.00 5.07 -3.60
CA GLY A 118 -6.37 4.84 -3.15
C GLY A 118 -6.47 4.62 -1.64
N PHE A 119 -5.56 3.80 -1.11
CA PHE A 119 -5.46 3.52 0.32
C PHE A 119 -5.19 4.80 1.14
N LEU A 120 -4.14 5.54 0.78
CA LEU A 120 -3.73 6.76 1.49
C LEU A 120 -4.77 7.87 1.39
N SER A 121 -5.46 8.00 0.24
CA SER A 121 -6.57 8.94 0.09
C SER A 121 -7.70 8.65 1.09
N ALA A 122 -8.09 7.38 1.23
CA ALA A 122 -9.11 6.96 2.17
C ALA A 122 -8.67 7.12 3.65
N LEU A 123 -7.39 6.81 3.92
CA LEU A 123 -6.80 6.98 5.24
C LEU A 123 -6.78 8.45 5.67
N ALA A 124 -6.44 9.36 4.76
CA ALA A 124 -6.45 10.80 5.00
C ALA A 124 -7.86 11.37 5.28
N GLU A 125 -8.90 10.70 4.81
CA GLU A 125 -10.30 11.00 5.12
C GLU A 125 -10.78 10.43 6.46
N GLY A 126 -9.95 9.65 7.14
CA GLY A 126 -10.29 9.02 8.41
C GLY A 126 -11.15 7.77 8.27
N LEU A 127 -11.17 7.12 7.11
CA LEU A 127 -11.87 5.87 6.90
C LEU A 127 -11.16 4.71 7.64
N ASN A 128 -11.91 3.64 7.95
CA ASN A 128 -11.34 2.48 8.64
C ASN A 128 -10.44 1.64 7.72
N LEU A 129 -9.63 0.72 8.28
CA LEU A 129 -8.64 -0.04 7.51
C LEU A 129 -9.25 -0.87 6.37
N ARG A 130 -10.44 -1.45 6.59
CA ARG A 130 -11.15 -2.20 5.54
C ARG A 130 -11.54 -1.28 4.38
N GLN A 131 -12.06 -0.11 4.68
CA GLN A 131 -12.42 0.89 3.68
C GLN A 131 -11.17 1.39 2.93
N CYS A 132 -10.06 1.64 3.65
CA CYS A 132 -8.78 2.01 3.01
C CYS A 132 -8.29 0.92 2.04
N GLY A 133 -8.25 -0.34 2.50
CA GLY A 133 -7.86 -1.46 1.65
C GLY A 133 -8.79 -1.65 0.43
N THR A 134 -10.11 -1.46 0.62
CA THR A 134 -11.08 -1.52 -0.47
C THR A 134 -10.85 -0.42 -1.50
N MET A 135 -10.54 0.81 -1.07
CA MET A 135 -10.19 1.90 -2.00
C MET A 135 -8.91 1.61 -2.76
N GLY A 136 -7.88 1.07 -2.09
CA GLY A 136 -6.66 0.59 -2.75
C GLY A 136 -6.96 -0.48 -3.80
N ALA A 137 -7.79 -1.47 -3.46
CA ALA A 137 -8.18 -2.53 -4.40
C ALA A 137 -8.98 -2.00 -5.61
N ILE A 138 -9.85 -0.99 -5.41
CA ILE A 138 -10.60 -0.34 -6.49
C ILE A 138 -9.65 0.36 -7.46
N THR A 139 -8.77 1.21 -6.96
CA THR A 139 -7.86 1.99 -7.82
C THR A 139 -6.86 1.09 -8.55
N ALA A 140 -6.31 0.08 -7.86
CA ALA A 140 -5.47 -0.95 -8.47
C ALA A 140 -6.23 -1.78 -9.53
N GLY A 141 -7.47 -2.17 -9.24
CA GLY A 141 -8.32 -2.90 -10.19
C GLY A 141 -8.62 -2.09 -11.45
N LYS A 142 -8.81 -0.78 -11.32
CA LYS A 142 -9.07 0.10 -12.47
C LYS A 142 -7.83 0.37 -13.31
N VAL A 143 -6.65 0.54 -12.72
CA VAL A 143 -5.44 0.78 -13.52
C VAL A 143 -5.05 -0.42 -14.38
N ILE A 144 -5.28 -1.63 -13.91
CA ILE A 144 -4.94 -2.83 -14.71
C ILE A 144 -5.89 -3.09 -15.90
N GLU A 145 -6.97 -2.33 -16.04
CA GLU A 145 -7.90 -2.39 -17.18
C GLU A 145 -7.44 -1.54 -18.38
N VAL A 146 -6.42 -0.69 -18.21
CA VAL A 146 -5.91 0.22 -19.23
C VAL A 146 -4.43 -0.04 -19.52
N VAL A 147 -3.92 0.50 -20.62
CA VAL A 147 -2.47 0.52 -20.92
C VAL A 147 -1.86 1.75 -20.26
N GLY A 148 -0.80 1.53 -19.47
CA GLY A 148 -0.12 2.59 -18.73
C GLY A 148 -0.91 3.03 -17.50
N THR A 149 -0.70 4.27 -17.06
CA THR A 149 -1.18 4.79 -15.76
C THR A 149 -2.08 6.01 -15.86
N THR A 150 -2.75 6.19 -17.02
CA THR A 150 -3.61 7.36 -17.23
C THR A 150 -5.07 6.93 -17.41
N PHE A 151 -5.96 7.51 -16.64
CA PHE A 151 -7.40 7.27 -16.74
C PHE A 151 -8.11 8.35 -17.56
N GLY A 152 -9.14 7.95 -18.31
CA GLY A 152 -10.15 8.84 -18.83
C GLY A 152 -11.08 9.36 -17.72
N GLU A 153 -11.82 10.43 -18.02
CA GLU A 153 -12.76 11.03 -17.05
C GLU A 153 -13.89 10.07 -16.61
N ASP A 154 -14.28 9.15 -17.48
CA ASP A 154 -15.29 8.13 -17.21
C ASP A 154 -14.85 7.17 -16.11
N VAL A 155 -13.58 6.74 -16.14
CA VAL A 155 -13.00 5.86 -15.11
C VAL A 155 -12.91 6.61 -13.78
N TRP A 156 -12.48 7.88 -13.79
CA TRP A 156 -12.45 8.69 -12.58
C TRP A 156 -13.85 8.87 -11.98
N ARG A 157 -14.86 9.14 -12.78
CA ARG A 157 -16.26 9.23 -12.30
C ARG A 157 -16.74 7.93 -11.66
N GLU A 158 -16.34 6.78 -12.21
CA GLU A 158 -16.66 5.48 -11.62
C GLU A 158 -15.95 5.29 -10.28
N ILE A 159 -14.65 5.59 -10.20
CA ILE A 159 -13.88 5.51 -8.94
C ILE A 159 -14.54 6.38 -7.84
N PHE A 160 -14.91 7.62 -8.16
CA PHE A 160 -15.58 8.49 -7.19
C PHE A 160 -16.95 7.96 -6.75
N ARG A 161 -17.72 7.37 -7.66
CA ARG A 161 -18.99 6.72 -7.31
C ARG A 161 -18.79 5.52 -6.38
N LEU A 162 -17.78 4.70 -6.64
CA LEU A 162 -17.42 3.56 -5.80
C LEU A 162 -16.94 4.02 -4.42
N ARG A 163 -16.15 5.10 -4.36
CA ARG A 163 -15.71 5.71 -3.10
C ARG A 163 -16.88 6.09 -2.19
N GLU A 164 -17.95 6.70 -2.72
CA GLU A 164 -19.12 7.03 -1.92
C GLU A 164 -19.83 5.77 -1.38
N ARG A 165 -19.79 4.65 -2.11
CA ARG A 165 -20.30 3.38 -1.65
C ARG A 165 -19.43 2.78 -0.55
N VAL A 166 -18.11 2.88 -0.67
CA VAL A 166 -17.14 2.46 0.36
C VAL A 166 -17.36 3.26 1.63
N ARG A 167 -17.48 4.58 1.54
CA ARG A 167 -17.79 5.45 2.69
C ARG A 167 -19.05 5.06 3.42
N ALA A 168 -20.05 4.57 2.71
CA ALA A 168 -21.33 4.14 3.27
C ALA A 168 -21.33 2.65 3.70
N ASP A 169 -20.20 1.97 3.74
CA ASP A 169 -20.04 0.51 3.98
C ASP A 169 -20.88 -0.37 3.04
N LYS A 170 -21.17 0.12 1.83
CA LYS A 170 -22.01 -0.58 0.84
C LYS A 170 -21.21 -1.29 -0.27
N TYR A 171 -19.90 -1.23 -0.20
CA TYR A 171 -19.01 -1.84 -1.18
C TYR A 171 -17.67 -2.20 -0.51
N LEU A 172 -17.58 -3.42 -0.03
CA LEU A 172 -16.40 -3.95 0.66
C LEU A 172 -16.12 -5.37 0.12
N PHE A 173 -14.85 -5.75 0.03
CA PHE A 173 -14.41 -7.10 -0.36
C PHE A 173 -13.77 -7.84 0.80
#